data_1edf3208070a87387012fcd7de6fc57f
#
_entry.id   1edf3208070a87387012fcd7de6fc57f
#
_cell.length_a   1.000
_cell.length_b   1.000
_cell.length_c   1.000
_cell.angle_alpha   90.00
_cell.angle_beta   90.00
_cell.angle_gamma   90.00
#
_symmetry.space_group_name_H-M   'P 1'
#
loop_
_entity.id
_entity.type
_entity.pdbx_description
1 polymer ?
#
loop_
_entity_poly.entity_id
_entity_poly.type
_entity_poly.pdbx_seq_one_letter_code
_entity_poly.pdbx_strand_id
1 'polypeptide(L)'
;MEFKRDGTVVVSASMMTGCPGLFAGGDMVPAERTVTVGTGHGKKVARFIDAYLGMDHAALPAKHEVAQFGLLHPWYFTDAGPRPEPELDPAGRVADFAEVTGGLSGQQARYEAGRCLSCGNCFECDGCLGACPEDAVIKLGPGNRYRFDYDRCTGCGTCSDQCPVHAIEMTGENL
;
A
#
# COMPACT_ATOMS: atom_id res chain seq x y z
N MET A 1 -17.64 21.10 20.45
CA MET A 1 -16.82 20.89 19.24
C MET A 1 -15.71 21.91 19.26
N GLU A 2 -14.47 21.48 19.07
CA GLU A 2 -13.29 22.34 19.07
C GLU A 2 -12.77 22.54 17.65
N PHE A 3 -12.33 23.76 17.34
CA PHE A 3 -11.78 24.13 16.02
C PHE A 3 -10.35 24.62 16.19
N LYS A 4 -9.49 24.27 15.22
CA LYS A 4 -8.17 24.87 15.09
C LYS A 4 -8.26 26.26 14.45
N ARG A 5 -7.12 27.01 14.49
CA ARG A 5 -7.04 28.35 13.91
C ARG A 5 -7.32 28.40 12.40
N ASP A 6 -7.08 27.28 11.69
CA ASP A 6 -7.33 27.12 10.26
C ASP A 6 -8.77 26.71 9.92
N GLY A 7 -9.65 26.67 10.92
CA GLY A 7 -11.05 26.30 10.77
C GLY A 7 -11.32 24.79 10.74
N THR A 8 -10.28 23.94 10.89
CA THR A 8 -10.50 22.49 10.93
C THR A 8 -11.02 22.04 12.30
N VAL A 9 -11.80 20.95 12.28
CA VAL A 9 -12.40 20.34 13.48
C VAL A 9 -11.37 19.42 14.15
N VAL A 10 -11.21 19.56 15.46
CA VAL A 10 -10.38 18.64 16.25
C VAL A 10 -11.14 17.33 16.44
N VAL A 11 -10.49 16.22 16.11
CA VAL A 11 -11.03 14.87 16.27
C VAL A 11 -10.07 13.99 17.08
N SER A 12 -10.64 13.00 17.76
CA SER A 12 -9.91 11.96 18.48
C SER A 12 -9.26 10.95 17.50
N ALA A 13 -8.51 10.01 18.04
CA ALA A 13 -7.98 8.88 17.25
C ALA A 13 -9.09 8.04 16.57
N SER A 14 -10.31 8.04 17.12
CA SER A 14 -11.49 7.41 16.53
C SER A 14 -12.25 8.31 15.55
N MET A 15 -11.68 9.45 15.16
CA MET A 15 -12.33 10.44 14.28
C MET A 15 -13.61 11.05 14.85
N MET A 16 -13.89 10.87 16.15
CA MET A 16 -15.00 11.52 16.85
C MET A 16 -14.60 12.93 17.28
N THR A 17 -15.49 13.87 17.10
CA THR A 17 -15.34 15.26 17.60
C THR A 17 -15.52 15.30 19.12
N GLY A 18 -15.37 16.48 19.72
CA GLY A 18 -15.72 16.67 21.14
C GLY A 18 -17.21 16.49 21.47
N CYS A 19 -18.07 16.25 20.48
CA CYS A 19 -19.49 15.95 20.68
C CYS A 19 -19.71 14.43 20.48
N PRO A 20 -20.23 13.71 21.49
CA PRO A 20 -20.49 12.27 21.38
C PRO A 20 -21.40 11.94 20.18
N GLY A 21 -21.02 10.92 19.40
CA GLY A 21 -21.77 10.47 18.24
C GLY A 21 -21.57 11.32 16.97
N LEU A 22 -20.79 12.39 17.04
CA LEU A 22 -20.47 13.22 15.87
C LEU A 22 -19.04 12.97 15.44
N PHE A 23 -18.87 12.52 14.20
CA PHE A 23 -17.60 12.18 13.58
C PHE A 23 -17.28 13.15 12.44
N ALA A 24 -16.00 13.38 12.17
CA ALA A 24 -15.55 14.20 11.06
C ALA A 24 -14.32 13.62 10.38
N GLY A 25 -14.16 13.92 9.08
CA GLY A 25 -13.03 13.45 8.27
C GLY A 25 -12.87 14.27 6.99
N GLY A 26 -11.95 13.87 6.13
CA GLY A 26 -11.62 14.60 4.90
C GLY A 26 -10.99 15.95 5.21
N ASP A 27 -11.29 16.95 4.39
CA ASP A 27 -10.72 18.29 4.47
C ASP A 27 -11.15 19.10 5.69
N MET A 28 -12.16 18.61 6.43
CA MET A 28 -12.65 19.24 7.65
C MET A 28 -11.74 19.03 8.85
N VAL A 29 -10.82 18.06 8.80
CA VAL A 29 -9.92 17.72 9.91
C VAL A 29 -8.48 18.03 9.55
N PRO A 30 -7.58 18.21 10.54
CA PRO A 30 -6.15 18.46 10.28
C PRO A 30 -5.49 17.25 9.60
N ALA A 31 -5.34 17.32 8.29
CA ALA A 31 -4.68 16.32 7.47
C ALA A 31 -4.32 16.90 6.09
N GLU A 32 -3.62 16.12 5.27
CA GLU A 32 -3.45 16.46 3.86
C GLU A 32 -4.81 16.45 3.14
N ARG A 33 -5.08 17.52 2.40
CA ARG A 33 -6.33 17.72 1.65
C ARG A 33 -6.25 17.04 0.29
N THR A 34 -6.26 15.71 0.30
CA THR A 34 -6.24 14.88 -0.91
C THR A 34 -7.44 13.93 -0.94
N VAL A 35 -7.85 13.53 -2.13
CA VAL A 35 -8.93 12.55 -2.33
C VAL A 35 -8.60 11.24 -1.61
N THR A 36 -7.34 10.80 -1.67
CA THR A 36 -6.87 9.57 -1.03
C THR A 36 -7.04 9.62 0.50
N VAL A 37 -6.62 10.71 1.12
CA VAL A 37 -6.77 10.91 2.57
C VAL A 37 -8.24 11.01 2.95
N GLY A 38 -9.05 11.76 2.19
CA GLY A 38 -10.49 11.87 2.41
C GLY A 38 -11.20 10.52 2.35
N THR A 39 -10.90 9.70 1.36
CA THR A 39 -11.44 8.33 1.22
C THR A 39 -10.98 7.44 2.38
N GLY A 40 -9.71 7.53 2.78
CA GLY A 40 -9.16 6.83 3.94
C GLY A 40 -9.86 7.21 5.25
N HIS A 41 -10.14 8.50 5.46
CA HIS A 41 -10.91 8.98 6.59
C HIS A 41 -12.34 8.44 6.59
N GLY A 42 -13.04 8.44 5.43
CA GLY A 42 -14.38 7.88 5.31
C GLY A 42 -14.43 6.41 5.74
N LYS A 43 -13.48 5.60 5.26
CA LYS A 43 -13.36 4.18 5.64
C LYS A 43 -13.05 4.00 7.14
N LYS A 44 -12.22 4.87 7.71
CA LYS A 44 -11.87 4.85 9.13
C LYS A 44 -13.06 5.26 10.00
N VAL A 45 -13.74 6.35 9.64
CA VAL A 45 -14.92 6.87 10.35
C VAL A 45 -16.04 5.83 10.36
N ALA A 46 -16.35 5.20 9.21
CA ALA A 46 -17.40 4.19 9.14
C ALA A 46 -17.23 3.08 10.19
N ARG A 47 -15.99 2.58 10.36
CA ARG A 47 -15.68 1.55 11.37
C ARG A 47 -15.91 2.04 12.80
N PHE A 48 -15.53 3.28 13.09
CA PHE A 48 -15.71 3.84 14.43
C PHE A 48 -17.16 4.18 14.72
N ILE A 49 -17.96 4.57 13.72
CA ILE A 49 -19.40 4.72 13.84
C ILE A 49 -20.05 3.38 14.18
N ASP A 50 -19.69 2.34 13.47
CA ASP A 50 -20.21 1.00 13.72
C ASP A 50 -19.87 0.52 15.13
N ALA A 51 -18.61 0.68 15.57
CA ALA A 51 -18.20 0.34 16.92
C ALA A 51 -18.95 1.19 17.99
N TYR A 52 -19.19 2.47 17.70
CA TYR A 52 -19.98 3.36 18.56
C TYR A 52 -21.44 2.91 18.69
N LEU A 53 -22.00 2.35 17.63
CA LEU A 53 -23.36 1.81 17.60
C LEU A 53 -23.46 0.39 18.19
N GLY A 54 -22.38 -0.15 18.72
CA GLY A 54 -22.34 -1.48 19.35
C GLY A 54 -22.38 -2.65 18.36
N MET A 55 -22.06 -2.40 17.08
CA MET A 55 -21.92 -3.46 16.10
C MET A 55 -20.62 -4.23 16.34
N ASP A 56 -20.70 -5.56 16.34
CA ASP A 56 -19.52 -6.41 16.47
C ASP A 56 -18.80 -6.49 15.12
N HIS A 57 -17.66 -5.83 15.01
CA HIS A 57 -16.82 -5.93 13.82
C HIS A 57 -15.75 -6.98 14.06
N ALA A 58 -15.65 -7.90 13.13
CA ALA A 58 -14.48 -8.76 13.05
C ALA A 58 -13.23 -7.89 13.05
N ALA A 59 -12.33 -8.14 14.00
CA ALA A 59 -11.05 -7.45 14.05
C ALA A 59 -10.38 -7.53 12.67
N LEU A 60 -9.99 -6.37 12.15
CA LEU A 60 -9.24 -6.38 10.90
C LEU A 60 -7.92 -7.12 11.12
N PRO A 61 -7.50 -7.95 10.16
CA PRO A 61 -6.17 -8.54 10.24
C PRO A 61 -5.14 -7.43 10.41
N ALA A 62 -4.14 -7.68 11.23
CA ALA A 62 -3.02 -6.75 11.39
C ALA A 62 -2.45 -6.43 9.99
N LYS A 63 -2.24 -5.16 9.73
CA LYS A 63 -1.54 -4.76 8.51
C LYS A 63 -0.08 -5.12 8.68
N HIS A 64 0.49 -5.74 7.65
CA HIS A 64 1.94 -5.82 7.54
C HIS A 64 2.55 -4.43 7.56
N GLU A 65 3.71 -4.31 8.15
CA GLU A 65 4.48 -3.07 8.08
C GLU A 65 4.80 -2.75 6.61
N VAL A 66 4.74 -1.48 6.27
CA VAL A 66 5.15 -1.03 4.93
C VAL A 66 6.66 -1.17 4.84
N ALA A 67 7.15 -1.89 3.84
CA ALA A 67 8.58 -2.04 3.62
C ALA A 67 9.24 -0.66 3.46
N GLN A 68 10.27 -0.41 4.26
CA GLN A 68 11.08 0.79 4.15
C GLN A 68 11.99 0.68 2.92
N PHE A 69 12.28 1.80 2.27
CA PHE A 69 13.12 1.83 1.05
C PHE A 69 14.48 1.12 1.23
N GLY A 70 15.09 1.24 2.41
CA GLY A 70 16.36 0.59 2.72
C GLY A 70 16.32 -0.95 2.79
N LEU A 71 15.10 -1.53 2.85
CA LEU A 71 14.87 -2.99 2.84
C LEU A 71 14.56 -3.52 1.43
N LEU A 72 14.35 -2.63 0.46
CA LEU A 72 14.10 -3.00 -0.92
C LEU A 72 15.43 -3.24 -1.64
N HIS A 73 15.41 -4.13 -2.63
CA HIS A 73 16.55 -4.40 -3.50
C HIS A 73 16.38 -3.75 -4.87
N PRO A 74 16.65 -2.41 -5.02
CA PRO A 74 16.45 -1.69 -6.28
C PRO A 74 17.26 -2.25 -7.46
N TRP A 75 18.35 -2.97 -7.21
CA TRP A 75 19.15 -3.64 -8.23
C TRP A 75 18.38 -4.67 -9.06
N TYR A 76 17.24 -5.14 -8.54
CA TYR A 76 16.34 -6.05 -9.27
C TYR A 76 15.54 -5.33 -10.37
N PHE A 77 15.44 -4.03 -10.27
CA PHE A 77 14.63 -3.21 -11.16
C PHE A 77 15.49 -2.35 -12.09
N THR A 78 14.88 -1.84 -13.17
CA THR A 78 15.57 -0.96 -14.11
C THR A 78 15.74 0.45 -13.58
N ASP A 79 16.89 1.08 -13.87
CA ASP A 79 17.16 2.50 -13.60
C ASP A 79 16.53 3.45 -14.64
N ALA A 80 15.84 2.92 -15.66
CA ALA A 80 15.21 3.73 -16.70
C ALA A 80 14.20 4.71 -16.07
N GLY A 81 14.23 5.95 -16.54
CA GLY A 81 13.26 6.98 -16.13
C GLY A 81 11.81 6.58 -16.44
N PRO A 82 10.82 7.20 -15.78
CA PRO A 82 9.41 6.96 -16.04
C PRO A 82 9.05 7.34 -17.47
N ARG A 83 8.05 6.67 -18.04
CA ARG A 83 7.54 7.01 -19.37
C ARG A 83 6.80 8.34 -19.31
N PRO A 84 7.13 9.30 -20.18
CA PRO A 84 6.43 10.58 -20.19
C PRO A 84 4.99 10.40 -20.66
N GLU A 85 4.07 11.07 -19.97
CA GLU A 85 2.71 11.22 -20.44
C GLU A 85 2.67 12.36 -21.45
N PRO A 86 1.95 12.22 -22.57
CA PRO A 86 1.79 13.31 -23.52
C PRO A 86 0.95 14.42 -22.91
N GLU A 87 1.31 15.67 -23.17
CA GLU A 87 0.54 16.84 -22.75
C GLU A 87 0.10 17.66 -23.96
N LEU A 88 -1.08 18.27 -23.86
CA LEU A 88 -1.53 19.24 -24.83
C LEU A 88 -0.58 20.44 -24.87
N ASP A 89 -0.37 20.98 -26.04
CA ASP A 89 0.35 22.25 -26.20
C ASP A 89 -0.40 23.41 -25.49
N PRO A 90 0.28 24.52 -25.17
CA PRO A 90 -0.35 25.63 -24.45
C PRO A 90 -1.58 26.23 -25.17
N ALA A 91 -1.62 26.22 -26.50
CA ALA A 91 -2.78 26.74 -27.25
C ALA A 91 -3.97 25.75 -27.14
N GLY A 92 -3.72 24.45 -27.21
CA GLY A 92 -4.75 23.43 -27.01
C GLY A 92 -5.37 23.48 -25.62
N ARG A 93 -4.56 23.78 -24.58
CA ARG A 93 -5.04 23.80 -23.17
C ARG A 93 -6.10 24.90 -22.91
N VAL A 94 -6.17 25.96 -23.71
CA VAL A 94 -7.11 27.06 -23.53
C VAL A 94 -8.25 27.04 -24.56
N ALA A 95 -8.22 26.11 -25.51
CA ALA A 95 -9.19 26.04 -26.58
C ALA A 95 -10.50 25.36 -26.18
N ASP A 96 -10.42 24.35 -25.30
CA ASP A 96 -11.57 23.57 -24.84
C ASP A 96 -11.32 22.95 -23.45
N PHE A 97 -12.19 22.02 -23.02
CA PHE A 97 -12.07 21.30 -21.77
C PHE A 97 -11.48 19.88 -21.95
N ALA A 98 -10.70 19.66 -23.02
CA ALA A 98 -10.00 18.38 -23.17
C ALA A 98 -8.97 18.17 -22.05
N GLU A 99 -8.74 16.92 -21.70
CA GLU A 99 -7.76 16.57 -20.68
C GLU A 99 -6.34 16.98 -21.11
N VAL A 100 -5.68 17.79 -20.29
CA VAL A 100 -4.37 18.38 -20.62
C VAL A 100 -3.29 17.33 -20.66
N THR A 101 -3.29 16.41 -19.69
CA THR A 101 -2.33 15.30 -19.61
C THR A 101 -2.98 14.05 -20.16
N GLY A 102 -2.46 13.55 -21.27
CA GLY A 102 -2.91 12.28 -21.86
C GLY A 102 -2.39 11.08 -21.05
N GLY A 103 -3.11 9.96 -21.13
CA GLY A 103 -2.69 8.73 -20.47
C GLY A 103 -1.53 8.02 -21.21
N LEU A 104 -0.92 7.06 -20.52
CA LEU A 104 0.05 6.15 -21.12
C LEU A 104 -0.63 5.20 -22.12
N SER A 105 0.05 4.87 -23.20
CA SER A 105 -0.39 3.78 -24.07
C SER A 105 -0.41 2.44 -23.29
N GLY A 106 -1.19 1.46 -23.75
CA GLY A 106 -1.24 0.14 -23.10
C GLY A 106 0.12 -0.55 -22.96
N GLN A 107 1.04 -0.33 -23.90
CA GLN A 107 2.42 -0.84 -23.83
C GLN A 107 3.23 -0.10 -22.75
N GLN A 108 3.15 1.22 -22.70
CA GLN A 108 3.80 2.04 -21.67
C GLN A 108 3.27 1.72 -20.27
N ALA A 109 1.95 1.60 -20.13
CA ALA A 109 1.33 1.26 -18.85
C ALA A 109 1.78 -0.13 -18.33
N ARG A 110 1.89 -1.13 -19.21
CA ARG A 110 2.44 -2.44 -18.82
C ARG A 110 3.89 -2.36 -18.40
N TYR A 111 4.69 -1.56 -19.11
CA TYR A 111 6.10 -1.35 -18.76
C TYR A 111 6.22 -0.68 -17.39
N GLU A 112 5.46 0.38 -17.13
CA GLU A 112 5.47 1.06 -15.82
C GLU A 112 4.92 0.17 -14.69
N ALA A 113 3.89 -0.62 -14.96
CA ALA A 113 3.38 -1.59 -13.99
C ALA A 113 4.44 -2.66 -13.63
N GLY A 114 5.26 -3.09 -14.62
CA GLY A 114 6.37 -4.03 -14.39
C GLY A 114 7.52 -3.46 -13.56
N ARG A 115 7.58 -2.13 -13.38
CA ARG A 115 8.56 -1.44 -12.52
C ARG A 115 8.06 -1.21 -11.10
N CYS A 116 6.84 -1.63 -10.78
CA CYS A 116 6.26 -1.47 -9.45
C CYS A 116 7.04 -2.28 -8.43
N LEU A 117 7.53 -1.62 -7.37
CA LEU A 117 8.26 -2.26 -6.28
C LEU A 117 7.35 -3.08 -5.34
N SER A 118 6.04 -3.01 -5.49
CA SER A 118 5.06 -3.67 -4.62
C SER A 118 5.14 -3.33 -3.11
N CYS A 119 6.20 -2.66 -2.65
CA CYS A 119 6.39 -2.12 -1.30
C CYS A 119 5.99 -3.10 -0.17
N GLY A 120 6.62 -4.26 -0.12
CA GLY A 120 6.35 -5.32 0.87
C GLY A 120 5.32 -6.35 0.45
N ASN A 121 4.69 -6.21 -0.74
CA ASN A 121 3.78 -7.23 -1.25
C ASN A 121 4.47 -8.15 -2.26
N CYS A 122 4.30 -9.45 -2.09
CA CYS A 122 4.83 -10.45 -3.01
C CYS A 122 4.22 -10.30 -4.41
N PHE A 123 5.05 -10.27 -5.45
CA PHE A 123 4.65 -10.26 -6.87
C PHE A 123 5.09 -11.52 -7.64
N GLU A 124 5.38 -12.61 -6.91
CA GLU A 124 5.64 -13.95 -7.46
C GLU A 124 6.87 -14.05 -8.39
N CYS A 125 7.97 -13.38 -8.02
CA CYS A 125 9.20 -13.34 -8.80
C CYS A 125 10.04 -14.62 -8.75
N ASP A 126 9.66 -15.63 -7.98
CA ASP A 126 10.39 -16.89 -7.75
C ASP A 126 11.77 -16.74 -7.06
N GLY A 127 12.17 -15.57 -6.63
CA GLY A 127 13.47 -15.35 -5.98
C GLY A 127 13.67 -16.20 -4.72
N CYS A 128 12.66 -16.25 -3.84
CA CYS A 128 12.70 -17.09 -2.64
C CYS A 128 12.70 -18.60 -2.95
N LEU A 129 11.97 -19.01 -3.99
CA LEU A 129 11.92 -20.40 -4.44
C LEU A 129 13.29 -20.87 -4.93
N GLY A 130 13.92 -20.07 -5.79
CA GLY A 130 15.24 -20.40 -6.35
C GLY A 130 16.39 -20.28 -5.34
N ALA A 131 16.23 -19.47 -4.29
CA ALA A 131 17.27 -19.25 -3.30
C ALA A 131 17.23 -20.23 -2.11
N CYS A 132 16.16 -21.01 -1.95
CA CYS A 132 16.01 -21.89 -0.81
C CYS A 132 16.91 -23.13 -0.93
N PRO A 133 17.92 -23.35 -0.03
CA PRO A 133 18.81 -24.49 -0.11
C PRO A 133 18.12 -25.82 0.28
N GLU A 134 16.98 -25.73 0.99
CA GLU A 134 16.27 -26.91 1.54
C GLU A 134 15.02 -27.27 0.73
N ASP A 135 14.77 -26.59 -0.41
CA ASP A 135 13.54 -26.75 -1.19
C ASP A 135 12.25 -26.63 -0.34
N ALA A 136 12.32 -25.79 0.70
CA ALA A 136 11.21 -25.58 1.65
C ALA A 136 10.16 -24.57 1.16
N VAL A 137 10.41 -23.88 0.04
CA VAL A 137 9.46 -22.91 -0.54
C VAL A 137 8.62 -23.59 -1.60
N ILE A 138 7.31 -23.56 -1.44
CA ILE A 138 6.35 -24.24 -2.32
C ILE A 138 5.53 -23.18 -3.06
N LYS A 139 5.55 -23.18 -4.39
CA LYS A 139 4.73 -22.30 -5.23
C LYS A 139 3.30 -22.84 -5.33
N LEU A 140 2.31 -22.00 -5.00
CA LEU A 140 0.90 -22.40 -4.95
C LEU A 140 0.12 -22.13 -6.27
N GLY A 141 0.79 -21.61 -7.28
CA GLY A 141 0.21 -21.23 -8.56
C GLY A 141 -0.10 -19.73 -8.67
N PRO A 142 -0.46 -19.26 -9.88
CA PRO A 142 -0.63 -17.84 -10.15
C PRO A 142 -1.63 -17.16 -9.19
N GLY A 143 -1.23 -16.04 -8.60
CA GLY A 143 -2.02 -15.26 -7.64
C GLY A 143 -2.07 -15.83 -6.21
N ASN A 144 -1.54 -17.03 -5.99
CA ASN A 144 -1.59 -17.70 -4.67
C ASN A 144 -0.27 -17.62 -3.88
N ARG A 145 0.76 -17.01 -4.49
CA ARG A 145 2.07 -16.79 -3.85
C ARG A 145 2.77 -18.11 -3.45
N TYR A 146 3.39 -18.14 -2.28
CA TYR A 146 4.21 -19.25 -1.79
C TYR A 146 3.77 -19.66 -0.40
N ARG A 147 4.02 -20.94 -0.07
CA ARG A 147 3.94 -21.49 1.26
C ARG A 147 5.30 -22.03 1.69
N PHE A 148 5.64 -21.91 2.95
CA PHE A 148 6.86 -22.48 3.52
C PHE A 148 6.53 -23.83 4.17
N ASP A 149 7.34 -24.82 3.87
CA ASP A 149 7.32 -26.12 4.52
C ASP A 149 8.24 -26.04 5.75
N TYR A 150 7.65 -25.89 6.90
CA TYR A 150 8.40 -25.72 8.15
C TYR A 150 9.09 -27.01 8.62
N ASP A 151 8.70 -28.18 8.14
CA ASP A 151 9.40 -29.44 8.43
C ASP A 151 10.77 -29.52 7.70
N ARG A 152 10.92 -28.76 6.62
CA ARG A 152 12.14 -28.67 5.83
C ARG A 152 12.93 -27.38 6.07
N CYS A 153 12.25 -26.33 6.49
CA CYS A 153 12.84 -25.01 6.66
C CYS A 153 13.80 -24.98 7.85
N THR A 154 15.06 -24.61 7.59
CA THR A 154 16.09 -24.45 8.64
C THR A 154 16.16 -23.04 9.22
N GLY A 155 15.30 -22.11 8.79
CA GLY A 155 15.30 -20.72 9.27
C GLY A 155 16.52 -19.91 8.83
N CYS A 156 17.21 -20.30 7.77
CA CYS A 156 18.47 -19.69 7.33
C CYS A 156 18.37 -18.22 6.86
N GLY A 157 17.16 -17.71 6.57
CA GLY A 157 16.92 -16.32 6.17
C GLY A 157 17.18 -16.00 4.69
N THR A 158 17.81 -16.88 3.91
CA THR A 158 18.20 -16.63 2.52
C THR A 158 17.03 -16.16 1.64
N CYS A 159 15.83 -16.72 1.83
CA CYS A 159 14.63 -16.32 1.08
C CYS A 159 14.18 -14.89 1.41
N SER A 160 14.33 -14.44 2.67
CA SER A 160 14.06 -13.07 3.09
C SER A 160 15.08 -12.10 2.50
N ASP A 161 16.37 -12.45 2.57
CA ASP A 161 17.47 -11.63 2.04
C ASP A 161 17.42 -11.48 0.51
N GLN A 162 16.90 -12.48 -0.20
CA GLN A 162 16.75 -12.44 -1.65
C GLN A 162 15.43 -11.80 -2.11
N CYS A 163 14.50 -11.48 -1.20
CA CYS A 163 13.23 -10.90 -1.58
C CYS A 163 13.38 -9.43 -2.02
N PRO A 164 13.17 -9.09 -3.32
CA PRO A 164 13.44 -7.73 -3.80
C PRO A 164 12.50 -6.67 -3.20
N VAL A 165 11.38 -7.06 -2.66
CA VAL A 165 10.37 -6.17 -2.08
C VAL A 165 10.14 -6.39 -0.59
N HIS A 166 10.99 -7.17 0.06
CA HIS A 166 10.90 -7.47 1.50
C HIS A 166 9.50 -7.96 1.93
N ALA A 167 8.98 -8.96 1.20
CA ALA A 167 7.65 -9.55 1.45
C ALA A 167 7.70 -10.77 2.40
N ILE A 168 8.87 -11.09 2.95
CA ILE A 168 9.10 -12.23 3.84
C ILE A 168 9.65 -11.70 5.15
N GLU A 169 8.91 -11.92 6.23
CA GLU A 169 9.36 -11.61 7.59
C GLU A 169 9.93 -12.86 8.26
N MET A 170 11.03 -12.67 8.99
CA MET A 170 11.61 -13.71 9.84
C MET A 170 11.18 -13.48 11.28
N THR A 171 10.55 -14.46 11.88
CA THR A 171 10.15 -14.43 13.30
C THR A 171 10.88 -15.53 14.07
N GLY A 172 11.23 -15.26 15.34
CA GLY A 172 11.78 -16.28 16.22
C GLY A 172 10.73 -17.35 16.52
N GLU A 173 11.16 -18.61 16.56
CA GLU A 173 10.31 -19.67 17.05
C GLU A 173 10.12 -19.52 18.57
N ASN A 174 8.88 -19.54 19.02
CA ASN A 174 8.57 -19.66 20.44
C ASN A 174 8.68 -21.15 20.79
N LEU A 175 9.87 -21.58 21.23
CA LEU A 175 10.13 -22.88 21.78
C LEU A 175 9.57 -23.03 23.20
#